data_a242e7a41957d9cec168aa253c330e97
#
_entry.id   a242e7a41957d9cec168aa253c330e97
#
_cell.length_a   1.000
_cell.length_b   1.000
_cell.length_c   1.000
_cell.angle_alpha   90.00
_cell.angle_beta   90.00
_cell.angle_gamma   90.00
#
_symmetry.space_group_name_H-M   'P 1'
#
loop_
_entity.id
_entity.type
_entity.pdbx_description
1 polymer ?
#
loop_
_entity_poly.entity_id
_entity_poly.type
_entity_poly.pdbx_seq_one_letter_code
_entity_poly.pdbx_strand_id
1 'polypeptide(L)'
;MDTHIQAAPTPLAARLRRHLGRHADKAFDWDAFPSNRGFPDLARAQMRYIGAGGSPKTGDAATLPPGHFTLSLIHKPVGNYAACHAHETEESFLVLAGVLTVGWERDGEVVEVRLGPRDMILNARDIGHGFRNDGIEPVLMSISVDVGRPLPPRYLYHPRNTDAALARRFGAAEGRTLPCDPDGAHPLQKLMARHVVRHAELPTRHGPAGITRRIYVGSGGIAAAASRRELLGVPPGAAVAPYARAVEEALFVLAGTLTVGWEEDGERTELTLGPRDLLLTPPHLRRWFRNDDAMPAEVWNVIGTPLPDAGWAGGA
;
A
#
# COMPACT_ATOMS: atom_id res chain seq x y z
N MET A 1 -33.58 1.84 -34.32
CA MET A 1 -33.20 1.68 -32.93
C MET A 1 -32.51 0.33 -32.82
N ASP A 2 -31.20 0.31 -33.02
CA ASP A 2 -30.39 -0.91 -32.84
C ASP A 2 -30.17 -1.12 -31.36
N THR A 3 -30.94 -2.03 -30.78
CA THR A 3 -30.67 -2.56 -29.43
C THR A 3 -29.42 -3.42 -29.54
N HIS A 4 -28.26 -2.85 -29.22
CA HIS A 4 -27.04 -3.63 -28.97
C HIS A 4 -27.35 -4.57 -27.79
N ILE A 5 -27.72 -5.80 -28.07
CA ILE A 5 -27.75 -6.88 -27.10
C ILE A 5 -26.27 -7.10 -26.69
N GLN A 6 -25.90 -6.58 -25.55
CA GLN A 6 -24.56 -6.82 -24.98
C GLN A 6 -24.47 -8.31 -24.65
N ALA A 7 -23.61 -9.04 -25.34
CA ALA A 7 -23.41 -10.47 -25.09
C ALA A 7 -23.06 -10.68 -23.61
N ALA A 8 -23.54 -11.76 -22.99
CA ALA A 8 -23.21 -12.11 -21.64
C ALA A 8 -21.67 -12.20 -21.49
N PRO A 9 -21.08 -11.70 -20.40
CA PRO A 9 -19.63 -11.77 -20.21
C PRO A 9 -19.16 -13.21 -20.19
N THR A 10 -18.02 -13.49 -20.81
CA THR A 10 -17.40 -14.81 -20.77
C THR A 10 -17.01 -15.19 -19.34
N PRO A 11 -16.81 -16.49 -19.02
CA PRO A 11 -16.40 -16.93 -17.69
C PRO A 11 -15.13 -16.23 -17.18
N LEU A 12 -14.12 -16.03 -18.04
CA LEU A 12 -12.89 -15.31 -17.69
C LEU A 12 -13.15 -13.82 -17.40
N ALA A 13 -13.97 -13.16 -18.23
CA ALA A 13 -14.35 -11.77 -18.02
C ALA A 13 -15.13 -11.57 -16.71
N ALA A 14 -16.05 -12.48 -16.40
CA ALA A 14 -16.79 -12.46 -15.14
C ALA A 14 -15.85 -12.68 -13.93
N ARG A 15 -14.84 -13.56 -14.05
CA ARG A 15 -13.83 -13.80 -13.03
C ARG A 15 -12.93 -12.57 -12.85
N LEU A 16 -12.47 -11.93 -13.92
CA LEU A 16 -11.67 -10.71 -13.85
C LEU A 16 -12.40 -9.61 -13.08
N ARG A 17 -13.68 -9.40 -13.35
CA ARG A 17 -14.49 -8.40 -12.64
C ARG A 17 -14.62 -8.67 -11.14
N ARG A 18 -14.62 -9.92 -10.69
CA ARG A 18 -14.63 -10.27 -9.27
C ARG A 18 -13.30 -10.00 -8.54
N HIS A 19 -12.22 -9.76 -9.29
CA HIS A 19 -10.90 -9.39 -8.75
C HIS A 19 -10.58 -7.89 -8.91
N LEU A 20 -11.59 -7.12 -9.28
CA LEU A 20 -11.49 -5.68 -9.52
C LEU A 20 -11.98 -4.91 -8.30
N GLY A 21 -11.15 -4.03 -7.78
CA GLY A 21 -11.49 -3.02 -6.78
C GLY A 21 -11.69 -1.66 -7.45
N ARG A 22 -12.91 -1.33 -7.89
CA ARG A 22 -13.22 0.00 -8.42
C ARG A 22 -13.26 1.03 -7.31
N HIS A 23 -12.55 2.14 -7.48
CA HIS A 23 -12.58 3.24 -6.51
C HIS A 23 -13.99 3.83 -6.36
N ALA A 24 -14.70 3.96 -7.46
CA ALA A 24 -16.05 4.51 -7.48
C ALA A 24 -17.09 3.67 -6.68
N ASP A 25 -16.82 2.37 -6.49
CA ASP A 25 -17.68 1.46 -5.75
C ASP A 25 -17.34 1.38 -4.26
N LYS A 26 -16.37 2.20 -3.79
CA LYS A 26 -15.85 2.15 -2.43
C LYS A 26 -16.12 3.44 -1.67
N ALA A 27 -16.23 3.31 -0.36
CA ALA A 27 -16.37 4.44 0.55
C ALA A 27 -15.37 4.36 1.68
N PHE A 28 -15.02 5.51 2.26
CA PHE A 28 -14.24 5.58 3.48
C PHE A 28 -15.11 5.21 4.70
N ASP A 29 -14.72 4.14 5.40
CA ASP A 29 -15.32 3.72 6.66
C ASP A 29 -14.64 4.46 7.83
N TRP A 30 -15.32 5.44 8.40
CA TRP A 30 -14.86 6.21 9.56
C TRP A 30 -14.92 5.43 10.88
N ASP A 31 -15.64 4.31 10.90
CA ASP A 31 -15.73 3.41 12.04
C ASP A 31 -14.89 2.12 11.85
N ALA A 32 -13.95 2.15 10.93
CA ALA A 32 -13.08 1.01 10.65
C ALA A 32 -12.25 0.55 11.87
N PHE A 33 -12.00 1.46 12.80
CA PHE A 33 -11.17 1.21 13.99
C PHE A 33 -11.98 1.49 15.27
N PRO A 34 -12.74 0.50 15.78
CA PRO A 34 -13.57 0.69 16.99
C PRO A 34 -12.78 1.12 18.24
N SER A 35 -11.47 0.84 18.29
CA SER A 35 -10.59 1.32 19.36
C SER A 35 -10.51 2.84 19.46
N ASN A 36 -10.81 3.56 18.35
CA ASN A 36 -10.77 5.02 18.30
C ASN A 36 -12.04 5.69 18.84
N ARG A 37 -13.11 4.92 19.08
CA ARG A 37 -14.38 5.48 19.57
C ARG A 37 -14.19 6.18 20.91
N GLY A 38 -14.71 7.40 21.00
CA GLY A 38 -14.52 8.26 22.17
C GLY A 38 -13.22 9.08 22.18
N PHE A 39 -12.37 8.93 21.16
CA PHE A 39 -11.11 9.66 21.02
C PHE A 39 -11.07 10.36 19.65
N PRO A 40 -11.64 11.59 19.52
CA PRO A 40 -11.75 12.28 18.23
C PRO A 40 -10.39 12.54 17.55
N ASP A 41 -9.33 12.74 18.32
CA ASP A 41 -7.97 12.94 17.79
C ASP A 41 -7.38 11.68 17.13
N LEU A 42 -7.96 10.51 17.38
CA LEU A 42 -7.60 9.26 16.70
C LEU A 42 -8.38 9.04 15.40
N ALA A 43 -9.34 9.91 15.05
CA ALA A 43 -10.19 9.71 13.89
C ALA A 43 -9.36 9.52 12.61
N ARG A 44 -9.69 8.48 11.87
CA ARG A 44 -9.19 8.17 10.54
C ARG A 44 -10.20 7.25 9.84
N ALA A 45 -10.28 7.38 8.53
CA ALA A 45 -11.13 6.51 7.74
C ALA A 45 -10.31 5.53 6.92
N GLN A 46 -10.83 4.31 6.72
CA GLN A 46 -10.24 3.27 5.90
C GLN A 46 -11.12 2.96 4.70
N MET A 47 -10.51 2.85 3.52
CA MET A 47 -11.12 2.30 2.32
C MET A 47 -10.40 1.01 1.97
N ARG A 48 -11.10 -0.13 2.10
CA ARG A 48 -10.51 -1.47 1.95
C ARG A 48 -10.53 -1.92 0.48
N TYR A 49 -9.41 -2.38 -0.03
CA TYR A 49 -9.28 -3.00 -1.35
C TYR A 49 -9.04 -4.51 -1.24
N ILE A 50 -8.08 -4.93 -0.45
CA ILE A 50 -7.71 -6.34 -0.25
C ILE A 50 -7.68 -6.59 1.26
N GLY A 51 -8.51 -7.48 1.74
CA GLY A 51 -8.61 -7.84 3.16
C GLY A 51 -8.99 -6.67 4.08
N ALA A 52 -9.03 -6.94 5.38
CA ALA A 52 -9.45 -5.95 6.37
C ALA A 52 -8.31 -5.03 6.86
N GLY A 53 -7.03 -5.35 6.54
CA GLY A 53 -5.89 -4.66 7.13
C GLY A 53 -5.88 -4.80 8.65
N GLY A 54 -5.47 -3.78 9.37
CA GLY A 54 -5.52 -3.74 10.83
C GLY A 54 -6.93 -3.49 11.44
N SER A 55 -7.99 -3.46 10.63
CA SER A 55 -9.36 -3.31 11.11
C SER A 55 -9.93 -4.67 11.55
N PRO A 56 -10.63 -4.74 12.69
CA PRO A 56 -11.35 -5.95 13.10
C PRO A 56 -12.63 -6.20 12.29
N LYS A 57 -13.06 -5.25 11.46
CA LYS A 57 -14.23 -5.40 10.60
C LYS A 57 -13.90 -6.29 9.41
N THR A 58 -14.39 -7.51 9.44
CA THR A 58 -14.33 -8.48 8.35
C THR A 58 -15.69 -8.61 7.68
N GLY A 59 -15.75 -9.18 6.47
CA GLY A 59 -17.01 -9.46 5.77
C GLY A 59 -17.54 -8.31 4.90
N ASP A 60 -16.73 -7.30 4.60
CA ASP A 60 -17.05 -6.29 3.58
C ASP A 60 -17.02 -6.96 2.19
N ALA A 61 -18.21 -7.12 1.59
CA ALA A 61 -18.39 -7.78 0.30
C ALA A 61 -17.69 -7.06 -0.88
N ALA A 62 -17.40 -5.76 -0.72
CA ALA A 62 -16.66 -4.98 -1.71
C ALA A 62 -15.15 -5.17 -1.60
N THR A 63 -14.66 -5.93 -0.62
CA THR A 63 -13.24 -6.17 -0.37
C THR A 63 -12.78 -7.47 -1.00
N LEU A 64 -11.68 -7.41 -1.76
CA LEU A 64 -11.09 -8.59 -2.39
C LEU A 64 -10.47 -9.52 -1.34
N PRO A 65 -10.58 -10.86 -1.52
CA PRO A 65 -9.99 -11.80 -0.59
C PRO A 65 -8.45 -11.70 -0.61
N PRO A 66 -7.78 -11.60 0.55
CA PRO A 66 -6.33 -11.54 0.63
C PRO A 66 -5.71 -12.93 0.53
N GLY A 67 -4.59 -13.06 -0.18
CA GLY A 67 -3.71 -14.23 -0.11
C GLY A 67 -2.52 -13.95 0.83
N HIS A 68 -1.58 -13.14 0.40
CA HIS A 68 -0.32 -12.86 1.11
C HIS A 68 -0.28 -11.52 1.81
N PHE A 69 -1.10 -10.56 1.39
CA PHE A 69 -1.10 -9.20 1.94
C PHE A 69 -2.50 -8.58 1.93
N THR A 70 -2.67 -7.53 2.71
CA THR A 70 -3.83 -6.65 2.65
C THR A 70 -3.45 -5.33 2.02
N LEU A 71 -4.42 -4.59 1.46
CA LEU A 71 -4.21 -3.25 0.93
C LEU A 71 -5.43 -2.37 1.17
N SER A 72 -5.20 -1.21 1.76
CA SER A 72 -6.23 -0.21 2.06
C SER A 72 -5.70 1.20 1.82
N LEU A 73 -6.61 2.14 1.60
CA LEU A 73 -6.32 3.57 1.74
C LEU A 73 -6.74 4.06 3.11
N ILE A 74 -5.94 4.92 3.71
CA ILE A 74 -6.26 5.64 4.94
C ILE A 74 -6.33 7.13 4.65
N HIS A 75 -7.44 7.73 5.05
CA HIS A 75 -7.60 9.17 5.13
C HIS A 75 -7.39 9.63 6.56
N LYS A 76 -6.44 10.54 6.77
CA LYS A 76 -6.08 11.06 8.09
C LYS A 76 -6.26 12.58 8.13
N PRO A 77 -7.22 13.11 8.90
CA PRO A 77 -7.42 14.55 9.06
C PRO A 77 -6.19 15.25 9.64
N VAL A 78 -6.11 16.56 9.41
CA VAL A 78 -5.09 17.42 10.02
C VAL A 78 -5.23 17.38 11.55
N GLY A 79 -4.10 17.36 12.25
CA GLY A 79 -4.05 17.33 13.70
C GLY A 79 -4.28 15.96 14.34
N ASN A 80 -4.75 14.96 13.60
CA ASN A 80 -5.06 13.64 14.15
C ASN A 80 -3.86 12.70 14.12
N TYR A 81 -3.85 11.69 15.03
CA TYR A 81 -2.79 10.69 15.12
C TYR A 81 -3.34 9.26 15.22
N ALA A 82 -2.50 8.27 15.00
CA ALA A 82 -2.75 6.87 15.33
C ALA A 82 -1.89 6.51 16.53
N ALA A 83 -2.50 5.92 17.55
CA ALA A 83 -1.80 5.49 18.75
C ALA A 83 -0.70 4.49 18.42
N CYS A 84 0.42 4.57 19.14
CA CYS A 84 1.54 3.65 18.97
C CYS A 84 1.12 2.21 19.26
N HIS A 85 1.40 1.33 18.31
CA HIS A 85 1.05 -0.09 18.36
C HIS A 85 2.08 -0.93 17.61
N ALA A 86 2.08 -2.23 17.81
CA ALA A 86 2.95 -3.17 17.11
C ALA A 86 2.13 -4.29 16.49
N HIS A 87 2.66 -4.85 15.39
CA HIS A 87 2.14 -6.03 14.70
C HIS A 87 3.16 -7.17 14.71
N GLU A 88 2.67 -8.39 14.57
CA GLU A 88 3.47 -9.60 14.41
C GLU A 88 4.10 -9.72 13.00
N THR A 89 3.80 -8.80 12.12
CA THR A 89 4.21 -8.77 10.73
C THR A 89 4.64 -7.36 10.31
N GLU A 90 5.19 -7.23 9.11
CA GLU A 90 5.56 -5.96 8.53
C GLU A 90 4.32 -5.20 8.02
N GLU A 91 4.34 -3.88 8.16
CA GLU A 91 3.31 -2.98 7.65
C GLU A 91 3.94 -1.82 6.89
N SER A 92 3.48 -1.54 5.69
CA SER A 92 4.00 -0.41 4.90
C SER A 92 3.02 0.75 4.82
N PHE A 93 3.56 1.97 4.86
CA PHE A 93 2.84 3.21 4.60
C PHE A 93 3.46 3.91 3.39
N LEU A 94 2.73 3.97 2.28
CA LEU A 94 3.08 4.78 1.12
C LEU A 94 2.22 6.04 1.13
N VAL A 95 2.84 7.22 1.23
CA VAL A 95 2.11 8.49 1.20
C VAL A 95 1.68 8.80 -0.23
N LEU A 96 0.39 9.08 -0.43
CA LEU A 96 -0.18 9.49 -1.73
C LEU A 96 -0.40 11.00 -1.80
N ALA A 97 -0.79 11.62 -0.69
CA ALA A 97 -0.98 13.07 -0.57
C ALA A 97 -0.77 13.52 0.88
N GLY A 98 -0.40 14.78 1.06
CA GLY A 98 -0.10 15.37 2.36
C GLY A 98 1.29 14.98 2.88
N VAL A 99 1.54 15.28 4.16
CA VAL A 99 2.80 14.94 4.84
C VAL A 99 2.50 14.15 6.12
N LEU A 100 3.05 12.95 6.20
CA LEU A 100 2.87 12.02 7.32
C LEU A 100 4.09 12.05 8.24
N THR A 101 3.89 12.23 9.53
CA THR A 101 4.91 11.95 10.55
C THR A 101 4.70 10.53 11.07
N VAL A 102 5.71 9.69 10.99
CA VAL A 102 5.72 8.32 11.56
C VAL A 102 6.72 8.27 12.70
N GLY A 103 6.30 7.73 13.84
CA GLY A 103 7.14 7.48 14.99
C GLY A 103 7.34 5.99 15.23
N TRP A 104 8.58 5.59 15.49
CA TRP A 104 8.91 4.26 15.99
C TRP A 104 9.32 4.36 17.45
N GLU A 105 8.83 3.42 18.23
CA GLU A 105 9.14 3.28 19.66
C GLU A 105 9.76 1.93 19.96
N ARG A 106 10.83 1.94 20.73
CA ARG A 106 11.46 0.76 21.32
C ARG A 106 12.13 1.14 22.64
N ASP A 107 11.80 0.42 23.70
CA ASP A 107 12.43 0.56 25.03
C ASP A 107 12.37 1.99 25.61
N GLY A 108 11.28 2.72 25.32
CA GLY A 108 11.07 4.09 25.78
C GLY A 108 11.73 5.17 24.92
N GLU A 109 12.49 4.79 23.90
CA GLU A 109 13.05 5.72 22.93
C GLU A 109 12.17 5.85 21.69
N VAL A 110 11.97 7.08 21.21
CA VAL A 110 11.15 7.37 20.04
C VAL A 110 11.96 8.05 18.96
N VAL A 111 11.87 7.52 17.74
CA VAL A 111 12.46 8.10 16.53
C VAL A 111 11.35 8.48 15.56
N GLU A 112 11.42 9.67 14.99
CA GLU A 112 10.43 10.17 14.05
C GLU A 112 10.99 10.46 12.67
N VAL A 113 10.14 10.26 11.64
CA VAL A 113 10.41 10.63 10.25
C VAL A 113 9.20 11.31 9.63
N ARG A 114 9.42 12.32 8.81
CA ARG A 114 8.38 12.95 7.98
C ARG A 114 8.48 12.40 6.56
N LEU A 115 7.35 11.97 6.02
CA LEU A 115 7.22 11.38 4.68
C LEU A 115 6.31 12.25 3.82
N GLY A 116 6.77 12.59 2.61
CA GLY A 116 6.00 13.29 1.60
C GLY A 116 5.37 12.32 0.58
N PRO A 117 4.66 12.85 -0.43
CA PRO A 117 4.06 12.03 -1.48
C PRO A 117 5.08 11.13 -2.19
N ARG A 118 4.72 9.85 -2.33
CA ARG A 118 5.53 8.75 -2.84
C ARG A 118 6.66 8.27 -1.91
N ASP A 119 6.95 8.93 -0.79
CA ASP A 119 7.81 8.33 0.23
C ASP A 119 7.08 7.15 0.90
N MET A 120 7.84 6.17 1.37
CA MET A 120 7.32 4.99 2.04
C MET A 120 8.15 4.67 3.29
N ILE A 121 7.51 4.08 4.30
CA ILE A 121 8.18 3.36 5.37
C ILE A 121 7.65 1.93 5.44
N LEU A 122 8.55 0.98 5.69
CA LEU A 122 8.20 -0.39 6.04
C LEU A 122 8.38 -0.56 7.55
N ASN A 123 7.27 -0.51 8.30
CA ASN A 123 7.30 -0.73 9.74
C ASN A 123 7.68 -2.18 10.02
N ALA A 124 8.77 -2.35 10.75
CA ALA A 124 9.30 -3.68 11.05
C ALA A 124 8.41 -4.40 12.07
N ARG A 125 8.40 -5.73 11.99
CA ARG A 125 7.73 -6.62 12.96
C ARG A 125 8.14 -6.26 14.38
N ASP A 126 7.15 -6.26 15.28
CA ASP A 126 7.29 -6.06 16.72
C ASP A 126 7.86 -4.69 17.15
N ILE A 127 8.13 -3.78 16.21
CA ILE A 127 8.47 -2.38 16.52
C ILE A 127 7.18 -1.62 16.83
N GLY A 128 7.16 -0.93 17.97
CA GLY A 128 6.10 0.03 18.27
C GLY A 128 6.10 1.15 17.22
N HIS A 129 4.99 1.39 16.57
CA HIS A 129 4.88 2.47 15.60
C HIS A 129 3.51 3.15 15.65
N GLY A 130 3.52 4.40 15.28
CA GLY A 130 2.33 5.23 15.14
C GLY A 130 2.56 6.28 14.06
N PHE A 131 1.53 7.03 13.76
CA PHE A 131 1.64 8.12 12.80
C PHE A 131 0.70 9.27 13.15
N ARG A 132 1.07 10.47 12.72
CA ARG A 132 0.24 11.67 12.88
C ARG A 132 0.33 12.59 11.66
N ASN A 133 -0.71 13.38 11.50
CA ASN A 133 -0.74 14.42 10.50
C ASN A 133 -0.47 15.79 11.17
N ASP A 134 0.77 16.23 11.11
CA ASP A 134 1.21 17.55 11.57
C ASP A 134 1.25 18.58 10.42
N GLY A 135 0.74 18.21 9.25
CA GLY A 135 0.66 19.07 8.07
C GLY A 135 -0.55 19.99 8.08
N ILE A 136 -0.74 20.70 6.98
CA ILE A 136 -1.85 21.64 6.77
C ILE A 136 -2.96 21.06 5.90
N GLU A 137 -2.76 19.86 5.35
CA GLU A 137 -3.70 19.15 4.49
C GLU A 137 -3.95 17.74 5.04
N PRO A 138 -5.12 17.14 4.75
CA PRO A 138 -5.34 15.73 5.06
C PRO A 138 -4.28 14.83 4.41
N VAL A 139 -3.85 13.80 5.12
CA VAL A 139 -3.00 12.77 4.55
C VAL A 139 -3.87 11.69 3.93
N LEU A 140 -3.53 11.30 2.69
CA LEU A 140 -3.97 10.08 2.06
C LEU A 140 -2.76 9.15 1.92
N MET A 141 -2.85 7.93 2.42
CA MET A 141 -1.79 6.94 2.28
C MET A 141 -2.35 5.55 1.96
N SER A 142 -1.56 4.74 1.26
CA SER A 142 -1.80 3.31 1.13
C SER A 142 -1.14 2.58 2.28
N ILE A 143 -1.92 1.74 2.96
CA ILE A 143 -1.42 0.79 3.97
C ILE A 143 -1.50 -0.62 3.41
N SER A 144 -0.44 -1.38 3.60
CA SER A 144 -0.40 -2.80 3.30
C SER A 144 0.26 -3.55 4.44
N VAL A 145 -0.42 -4.59 4.94
CA VAL A 145 0.08 -5.50 5.96
C VAL A 145 0.48 -6.81 5.27
N ASP A 146 1.66 -7.33 5.57
CA ASP A 146 2.29 -8.46 4.88
C ASP A 146 1.82 -9.83 5.38
N VAL A 147 0.52 -9.93 5.58
CA VAL A 147 -0.21 -11.17 5.86
C VAL A 147 -1.68 -10.97 5.48
N GLY A 148 -2.32 -12.02 4.97
CA GLY A 148 -3.73 -11.93 4.53
C GLY A 148 -4.72 -11.73 5.70
N ARG A 149 -4.37 -12.18 6.90
CA ARG A 149 -5.21 -12.09 8.12
C ARG A 149 -4.37 -11.65 9.30
N PRO A 150 -4.08 -10.34 9.44
CA PRO A 150 -3.29 -9.82 10.55
C PRO A 150 -4.04 -10.01 11.88
N LEU A 151 -3.27 -10.24 12.94
CA LEU A 151 -3.79 -10.19 14.30
C LEU A 151 -4.18 -8.76 14.69
N PRO A 152 -5.05 -8.57 15.68
CA PRO A 152 -5.32 -7.25 16.22
C PRO A 152 -4.03 -6.57 16.70
N PRO A 153 -3.83 -5.27 16.45
CA PRO A 153 -2.64 -4.57 16.86
C PRO A 153 -2.51 -4.55 18.40
N ARG A 154 -1.28 -4.71 18.88
CA ARG A 154 -0.95 -4.56 20.30
C ARG A 154 -0.62 -3.10 20.58
N TYR A 155 -1.52 -2.37 21.23
CA TYR A 155 -1.30 -0.97 21.59
C TYR A 155 -0.28 -0.84 22.72
N LEU A 156 0.72 0.03 22.52
CA LEU A 156 1.73 0.40 23.52
C LEU A 156 1.30 1.69 24.25
N TYR A 157 0.92 2.72 23.50
CA TYR A 157 0.47 4.00 24.02
C TYR A 157 -0.86 4.38 23.37
N HIS A 158 -1.95 4.05 24.06
CA HIS A 158 -3.30 4.43 23.63
C HIS A 158 -3.91 5.37 24.67
N PRO A 159 -4.61 6.46 24.29
CA PRO A 159 -5.17 7.42 25.26
C PRO A 159 -6.20 6.84 26.23
N ARG A 160 -6.64 5.60 26.01
CA ARG A 160 -7.44 4.85 26.98
C ARG A 160 -6.64 4.47 28.24
N ASN A 161 -5.34 4.25 28.09
CA ASN A 161 -4.46 3.72 29.16
C ASN A 161 -3.25 4.61 29.42
N THR A 162 -3.16 5.76 28.76
CA THR A 162 -2.03 6.69 28.93
C THR A 162 -2.49 8.12 28.69
N ASP A 163 -1.68 9.09 29.10
CA ASP A 163 -1.93 10.50 28.83
C ASP A 163 -2.00 10.77 27.32
N ALA A 164 -2.95 11.65 26.91
CA ALA A 164 -3.21 11.90 25.49
C ALA A 164 -2.02 12.60 24.79
N ALA A 165 -1.28 13.47 25.49
CA ALA A 165 -0.11 14.14 24.93
C ALA A 165 1.06 13.14 24.78
N LEU A 166 1.21 12.21 25.70
CA LEU A 166 2.18 11.11 25.60
C LEU A 166 1.84 10.16 24.47
N ALA A 167 0.55 9.78 24.34
CA ALA A 167 0.08 8.93 23.24
C ALA A 167 0.33 9.59 21.87
N ARG A 168 0.10 10.90 21.75
CA ARG A 168 0.36 11.67 20.53
C ARG A 168 1.85 11.70 20.16
N ARG A 169 2.75 11.66 21.12
CA ARG A 169 4.21 11.58 20.93
C ARG A 169 4.74 10.14 20.88
N PHE A 170 3.87 9.16 20.67
CA PHE A 170 4.21 7.74 20.54
C PHE A 170 4.90 7.15 21.79
N GLY A 171 4.73 7.79 22.94
CA GLY A 171 5.38 7.40 24.19
C GLY A 171 6.59 8.26 24.59
N ALA A 172 7.06 9.18 23.74
CA ALA A 172 8.17 10.05 24.10
C ALA A 172 7.80 11.09 25.14
N ALA A 173 8.67 11.29 26.12
CA ALA A 173 8.63 12.49 26.95
C ALA A 173 8.84 13.74 26.08
N GLU A 174 8.39 14.89 26.57
CA GLU A 174 8.54 16.14 25.84
C GLU A 174 10.01 16.46 25.53
N GLY A 175 10.29 16.83 24.27
CA GLY A 175 11.64 17.15 23.80
C GLY A 175 12.60 15.96 23.68
N ARG A 176 12.11 14.71 23.79
CA ARG A 176 12.94 13.50 23.77
C ARG A 176 12.86 12.69 22.47
N THR A 177 12.12 13.19 21.47
CA THR A 177 12.03 12.51 20.16
C THR A 177 13.33 12.71 19.37
N LEU A 178 13.88 11.63 18.82
CA LEU A 178 15.07 11.63 17.97
C LEU A 178 14.65 11.68 16.49
N PRO A 179 15.41 12.35 15.61
CA PRO A 179 15.19 12.28 14.17
C PRO A 179 15.61 10.92 13.60
N CYS A 180 14.95 10.47 12.53
CA CYS A 180 15.43 9.37 11.71
C CYS A 180 16.75 9.79 11.04
N ASP A 181 17.82 9.07 11.31
CA ASP A 181 19.19 9.42 10.87
C ASP A 181 20.00 8.13 10.66
N PRO A 182 20.54 7.88 9.44
CA PRO A 182 21.39 6.72 9.18
C PRO A 182 22.71 6.75 9.96
N ASP A 183 23.20 7.94 10.31
CA ASP A 183 24.44 8.16 11.07
C ASP A 183 24.18 8.47 12.54
N GLY A 184 22.91 8.49 12.96
CA GLY A 184 22.49 8.81 14.31
C GLY A 184 23.15 7.91 15.37
N ALA A 185 23.35 8.44 16.59
CA ALA A 185 23.99 7.71 17.68
C ALA A 185 23.15 6.54 18.19
N HIS A 186 21.82 6.67 18.16
CA HIS A 186 20.93 5.64 18.68
C HIS A 186 20.65 4.53 17.64
N PRO A 187 20.69 3.23 18.01
CA PRO A 187 20.46 2.13 17.08
C PRO A 187 19.09 2.18 16.36
N LEU A 188 18.05 2.69 17.03
CA LEU A 188 16.71 2.82 16.44
C LEU A 188 16.67 3.85 15.30
N GLN A 189 17.47 4.93 15.34
CA GLN A 189 17.60 5.89 14.26
C GLN A 189 18.10 5.21 12.97
N LYS A 190 19.22 4.45 13.11
CA LYS A 190 19.81 3.69 12.00
C LYS A 190 18.89 2.59 11.49
N LEU A 191 18.16 1.94 12.38
CA LEU A 191 17.19 0.92 11.99
C LEU A 191 16.06 1.54 11.18
N MET A 192 15.44 2.62 11.67
CA MET A 192 14.35 3.30 10.96
C MET A 192 14.82 3.81 9.59
N ALA A 193 16.01 4.41 9.51
CA ALA A 193 16.56 4.93 8.27
C ALA A 193 16.69 3.86 7.18
N ARG A 194 17.01 2.61 7.53
CA ARG A 194 17.05 1.48 6.59
C ARG A 194 15.68 1.01 6.12
N HIS A 195 14.60 1.45 6.78
CA HIS A 195 13.22 1.08 6.46
C HIS A 195 12.42 2.25 5.83
N VAL A 196 13.07 3.40 5.67
CA VAL A 196 12.50 4.56 4.98
C VAL A 196 12.96 4.56 3.53
N VAL A 197 12.03 4.75 2.63
CA VAL A 197 12.28 4.94 1.19
C VAL A 197 11.92 6.36 0.81
N ARG A 198 12.90 7.12 0.36
CA ARG A 198 12.71 8.42 -0.25
C ARG A 198 12.53 8.22 -1.76
N HIS A 199 11.35 8.54 -2.26
CA HIS A 199 11.04 8.38 -3.68
C HIS A 199 12.06 9.04 -4.59
N ALA A 200 12.49 10.26 -4.25
CA ALA A 200 13.43 11.02 -5.04
C ALA A 200 14.83 10.39 -5.10
N GLU A 201 15.19 9.56 -4.14
CA GLU A 201 16.50 8.91 -4.03
C GLU A 201 16.53 7.52 -4.68
N LEU A 202 15.36 6.94 -4.99
CA LEU A 202 15.31 5.62 -5.61
C LEU A 202 15.81 5.66 -7.06
N PRO A 203 16.70 4.73 -7.43
CA PRO A 203 17.14 4.60 -8.81
C PRO A 203 15.96 4.18 -9.71
N THR A 204 15.86 4.83 -10.86
CA THR A 204 14.91 4.42 -11.89
C THR A 204 15.56 3.34 -12.75
N ARG A 205 14.93 2.16 -12.80
CA ARG A 205 15.30 1.08 -13.72
C ARG A 205 14.42 1.16 -14.95
N HIS A 206 15.04 1.04 -16.11
CA HIS A 206 14.33 1.03 -17.40
C HIS A 206 14.09 -0.39 -17.85
N GLY A 207 12.86 -0.69 -18.22
CA GLY A 207 12.44 -1.94 -18.81
C GLY A 207 12.06 -1.81 -20.28
N PRO A 208 11.51 -2.88 -20.86
CA PRO A 208 11.00 -2.86 -22.24
C PRO A 208 9.95 -1.78 -22.46
N ALA A 209 9.82 -1.31 -23.72
CA ALA A 209 8.84 -0.32 -24.14
C ALA A 209 8.89 1.01 -23.36
N GLY A 210 10.05 1.37 -22.78
CA GLY A 210 10.21 2.60 -22.00
C GLY A 210 9.56 2.58 -20.61
N ILE A 211 9.04 1.44 -20.17
CA ILE A 211 8.47 1.29 -18.83
C ILE A 211 9.56 1.48 -17.79
N THR A 212 9.28 2.28 -16.77
CA THR A 212 10.21 2.51 -15.68
C THR A 212 9.75 1.81 -14.41
N ARG A 213 10.72 1.45 -13.55
CA ARG A 213 10.49 0.79 -12.26
C ARG A 213 11.35 1.45 -11.19
N ARG A 214 10.73 1.72 -10.04
CA ARG A 214 11.42 2.06 -8.79
C ARG A 214 11.07 1.03 -7.75
N ILE A 215 12.07 0.29 -7.24
CA ILE A 215 11.86 -0.81 -6.29
C ILE A 215 11.92 -0.25 -4.87
N TYR A 216 10.82 -0.31 -4.15
CA TYR A 216 10.70 0.10 -2.75
C TYR A 216 11.05 -1.05 -1.81
N VAL A 217 10.49 -2.22 -2.08
CA VAL A 217 10.70 -3.45 -1.30
C VAL A 217 11.08 -4.58 -2.24
N GLY A 218 12.18 -5.26 -1.96
CA GLY A 218 12.72 -6.35 -2.78
C GLY A 218 14.17 -6.12 -3.17
N SER A 219 14.64 -6.80 -4.21
CA SER A 219 16.04 -6.71 -4.67
C SER A 219 16.41 -5.30 -5.12
N GLY A 220 17.24 -4.62 -4.32
CA GLY A 220 17.68 -3.23 -4.54
C GLY A 220 16.80 -2.18 -3.88
N GLY A 221 15.87 -2.58 -3.03
CA GLY A 221 15.09 -1.76 -2.10
C GLY A 221 15.24 -2.28 -0.68
N ILE A 222 14.26 -2.01 0.18
CA ILE A 222 14.21 -2.57 1.53
C ILE A 222 14.01 -4.09 1.44
N ALA A 223 14.75 -4.86 2.24
CA ALA A 223 14.53 -6.30 2.36
C ALA A 223 13.27 -6.56 3.20
N ALA A 224 12.34 -7.33 2.67
CA ALA A 224 11.15 -7.79 3.38
C ALA A 224 10.92 -9.29 3.13
N ALA A 225 10.22 -9.93 4.07
CA ALA A 225 10.02 -11.38 4.06
C ALA A 225 8.83 -11.82 3.20
N ALA A 226 7.79 -10.99 3.06
CA ALA A 226 6.48 -11.43 2.59
C ALA A 226 5.96 -10.74 1.33
N SER A 227 6.57 -9.64 0.88
CA SER A 227 6.10 -8.93 -0.30
C SER A 227 7.21 -8.18 -1.02
N ARG A 228 6.95 -7.88 -2.30
CA ARG A 228 7.71 -6.94 -3.11
C ARG A 228 6.80 -5.77 -3.48
N ARG A 229 7.36 -4.56 -3.50
CA ARG A 229 6.64 -3.34 -3.86
C ARG A 229 7.46 -2.50 -4.81
N GLU A 230 6.83 -2.06 -5.87
CA GLU A 230 7.46 -1.21 -6.85
C GLU A 230 6.50 -0.20 -7.44
N LEU A 231 7.02 0.93 -7.86
CA LEU A 231 6.29 1.93 -8.62
C LEU A 231 6.67 1.79 -10.09
N LEU A 232 5.66 1.56 -10.92
CA LEU A 232 5.79 1.47 -12.37
C LEU A 232 5.37 2.79 -13.00
N GLY A 233 6.20 3.30 -13.92
CA GLY A 233 5.80 4.34 -14.85
C GLY A 233 5.59 3.71 -16.23
N VAL A 234 4.36 3.78 -16.75
CA VAL A 234 3.99 3.16 -18.03
C VAL A 234 3.69 4.28 -19.03
N PRO A 235 4.62 4.59 -19.95
CA PRO A 235 4.42 5.66 -20.91
C PRO A 235 3.33 5.33 -21.93
N PRO A 236 2.79 6.33 -22.65
CA PRO A 236 1.84 6.12 -23.73
C PRO A 236 2.32 5.09 -24.76
N GLY A 237 1.45 4.17 -25.17
CA GLY A 237 1.74 3.13 -26.14
C GLY A 237 2.59 1.96 -25.60
N ALA A 238 3.08 2.02 -24.36
CA ALA A 238 3.84 0.92 -23.79
C ALA A 238 2.92 -0.26 -23.47
N ALA A 239 3.42 -1.48 -23.73
CA ALA A 239 2.71 -2.72 -23.46
C ALA A 239 3.66 -3.78 -22.88
N VAL A 240 3.12 -4.59 -21.99
CA VAL A 240 3.77 -5.78 -21.44
C VAL A 240 3.10 -7.02 -22.00
N ALA A 241 3.89 -7.91 -22.59
CA ALA A 241 3.41 -9.19 -23.09
C ALA A 241 2.84 -10.06 -21.94
N PRO A 242 1.92 -11.00 -22.23
CA PRO A 242 1.36 -11.86 -21.22
C PRO A 242 2.42 -12.64 -20.43
N TYR A 243 2.39 -12.52 -19.10
CA TYR A 243 3.26 -13.21 -18.16
C TYR A 243 2.46 -13.84 -17.02
N ALA A 244 3.04 -14.76 -16.28
CA ALA A 244 2.44 -15.34 -15.08
C ALA A 244 3.44 -15.28 -13.91
N ARG A 245 2.89 -15.27 -12.70
CA ARG A 245 3.66 -15.38 -11.45
C ARG A 245 3.09 -16.51 -10.60
N ALA A 246 3.94 -17.14 -9.82
CA ALA A 246 3.53 -18.18 -8.86
C ALA A 246 2.80 -17.61 -7.63
N VAL A 247 2.66 -16.28 -7.54
CA VAL A 247 2.04 -15.55 -6.43
C VAL A 247 1.05 -14.52 -6.95
N GLU A 248 0.20 -14.02 -6.08
CA GLU A 248 -0.73 -12.95 -6.40
C GLU A 248 -0.01 -11.62 -6.67
N GLU A 249 -0.61 -10.80 -7.49
CA GLU A 249 -0.09 -9.48 -7.86
C GLU A 249 -1.23 -8.48 -7.92
N ALA A 250 -1.06 -7.34 -7.25
CA ALA A 250 -1.98 -6.22 -7.31
C ALA A 250 -1.40 -5.07 -8.12
N LEU A 251 -2.12 -4.64 -9.16
CA LEU A 251 -1.86 -3.40 -9.89
C LEU A 251 -2.83 -2.33 -9.38
N PHE A 252 -2.33 -1.34 -8.68
CA PHE A 252 -3.09 -0.22 -8.14
C PHE A 252 -2.70 1.06 -8.85
N VAL A 253 -3.59 1.65 -9.63
CA VAL A 253 -3.31 2.85 -10.42
C VAL A 253 -3.27 4.08 -9.51
N LEU A 254 -2.16 4.82 -9.53
CA LEU A 254 -2.02 6.07 -8.77
C LEU A 254 -2.35 7.29 -9.62
N ALA A 255 -2.01 7.27 -10.91
CA ALA A 255 -2.29 8.34 -11.87
C ALA A 255 -2.41 7.78 -13.29
N GLY A 256 -3.10 8.48 -14.17
CA GLY A 256 -3.36 8.03 -15.54
C GLY A 256 -4.34 6.87 -15.61
N THR A 257 -4.34 6.17 -16.74
CA THR A 257 -5.17 4.98 -16.97
C THR A 257 -4.31 3.80 -17.41
N LEU A 258 -4.75 2.58 -17.14
CA LEU A 258 -4.05 1.36 -17.52
C LEU A 258 -5.05 0.31 -18.03
N THR A 259 -4.88 -0.16 -19.25
CA THR A 259 -5.60 -1.33 -19.73
C THR A 259 -4.89 -2.58 -19.21
N VAL A 260 -5.63 -3.44 -18.52
CA VAL A 260 -5.14 -4.68 -17.92
C VAL A 260 -5.95 -5.86 -18.46
N GLY A 261 -5.31 -7.01 -18.58
CA GLY A 261 -6.01 -8.17 -19.10
C GLY A 261 -5.50 -9.49 -18.57
N TRP A 262 -6.34 -10.51 -18.74
CA TRP A 262 -6.07 -11.89 -18.43
C TRP A 262 -6.19 -12.77 -19.67
N GLU A 263 -5.41 -13.85 -19.68
CA GLU A 263 -5.42 -14.87 -20.73
C GLU A 263 -5.40 -16.25 -20.09
N GLU A 264 -6.34 -17.12 -20.46
CA GLU A 264 -6.43 -18.49 -19.98
C GLU A 264 -7.14 -19.35 -21.04
N ASP A 265 -6.60 -20.52 -21.37
CA ASP A 265 -7.17 -21.49 -22.31
C ASP A 265 -7.57 -20.92 -23.67
N GLY A 266 -6.80 -19.94 -24.17
CA GLY A 266 -7.07 -19.25 -25.44
C GLY A 266 -8.10 -18.13 -25.36
N GLU A 267 -8.80 -17.97 -24.23
CA GLU A 267 -9.68 -16.82 -23.98
C GLU A 267 -8.83 -15.62 -23.50
N ARG A 268 -9.18 -14.44 -24.00
CA ARG A 268 -8.60 -13.16 -23.56
C ARG A 268 -9.69 -12.20 -23.10
N THR A 269 -9.43 -11.50 -22.02
CA THR A 269 -10.34 -10.46 -21.51
C THR A 269 -9.55 -9.30 -20.99
N GLU A 270 -10.11 -8.09 -21.05
CA GLU A 270 -9.44 -6.87 -20.58
C GLU A 270 -10.46 -5.87 -20.03
N LEU A 271 -9.92 -4.91 -19.27
CA LEU A 271 -10.64 -3.73 -18.82
C LEU A 271 -9.65 -2.58 -18.57
N THR A 272 -10.15 -1.36 -18.50
CA THR A 272 -9.35 -0.20 -18.16
C THR A 272 -9.51 0.15 -16.69
N LEU A 273 -8.38 0.37 -15.99
CA LEU A 273 -8.28 0.90 -14.65
C LEU A 273 -8.06 2.40 -14.73
N GLY A 274 -8.79 3.17 -13.94
CA GLY A 274 -8.56 4.58 -13.68
C GLY A 274 -7.81 4.79 -12.35
N PRO A 275 -7.56 6.06 -11.97
CA PRO A 275 -6.89 6.38 -10.71
C PRO A 275 -7.61 5.78 -9.50
N ARG A 276 -6.84 5.11 -8.65
CA ARG A 276 -7.27 4.36 -7.45
C ARG A 276 -8.09 3.09 -7.73
N ASP A 277 -8.23 2.67 -8.99
CA ASP A 277 -8.71 1.31 -9.29
C ASP A 277 -7.59 0.31 -9.03
N LEU A 278 -7.96 -0.92 -8.67
CA LEU A 278 -7.06 -2.03 -8.38
C LEU A 278 -7.51 -3.30 -9.08
N LEU A 279 -6.59 -4.01 -9.71
CA LEU A 279 -6.79 -5.41 -10.12
C LEU A 279 -5.87 -6.32 -9.29
N LEU A 280 -6.46 -7.29 -8.58
CA LEU A 280 -5.74 -8.37 -7.91
C LEU A 280 -5.73 -9.61 -8.81
N THR A 281 -4.57 -9.96 -9.34
CA THR A 281 -4.43 -11.16 -10.18
C THR A 281 -3.98 -12.35 -9.35
N PRO A 282 -4.71 -13.48 -9.38
CA PRO A 282 -4.33 -14.72 -8.68
C PRO A 282 -3.00 -15.31 -9.17
N PRO A 283 -2.39 -16.22 -8.37
CA PRO A 283 -1.23 -17.01 -8.82
C PRO A 283 -1.52 -17.75 -10.11
N HIS A 284 -0.46 -17.95 -10.92
CA HIS A 284 -0.40 -18.73 -12.16
C HIS A 284 -1.27 -18.23 -13.32
N LEU A 285 -2.18 -17.30 -13.10
CA LEU A 285 -3.00 -16.72 -14.17
C LEU A 285 -2.14 -15.80 -15.03
N ARG A 286 -2.18 -15.98 -16.36
CA ARG A 286 -1.49 -15.10 -17.30
C ARG A 286 -2.17 -13.74 -17.33
N ARG A 287 -1.37 -12.70 -17.19
CA ARG A 287 -1.79 -11.29 -17.13
C ARG A 287 -0.91 -10.43 -18.02
N TRP A 288 -1.43 -9.32 -18.46
CA TRP A 288 -0.73 -8.34 -19.25
C TRP A 288 -1.32 -6.96 -18.97
N PHE A 289 -0.59 -5.92 -19.36
CA PHE A 289 -1.08 -4.55 -19.29
C PHE A 289 -0.48 -3.70 -20.40
N ARG A 290 -1.18 -2.61 -20.73
CA ARG A 290 -0.71 -1.59 -21.65
C ARG A 290 -1.29 -0.23 -21.28
N ASN A 291 -0.66 0.83 -21.76
CA ASN A 291 -1.17 2.19 -21.66
C ASN A 291 -1.65 2.66 -23.03
N ASP A 292 -2.96 2.72 -23.22
CA ASP A 292 -3.60 3.20 -24.45
C ASP A 292 -3.91 4.70 -24.41
N ASP A 293 -3.60 5.39 -23.27
CA ASP A 293 -3.84 6.81 -23.09
C ASP A 293 -2.68 7.65 -23.64
N ALA A 294 -2.94 8.95 -23.86
CA ALA A 294 -1.92 9.93 -24.22
C ALA A 294 -1.05 10.37 -23.04
N MET A 295 -1.46 10.08 -21.80
CA MET A 295 -0.73 10.42 -20.59
C MET A 295 -0.07 9.19 -19.97
N PRO A 296 1.11 9.34 -19.33
CA PRO A 296 1.74 8.24 -18.59
C PRO A 296 0.83 7.73 -17.46
N ALA A 297 0.82 6.42 -17.25
CA ALA A 297 0.23 5.82 -16.06
C ALA A 297 1.29 5.59 -14.99
N GLU A 298 0.92 5.84 -13.73
CA GLU A 298 1.70 5.52 -12.55
C GLU A 298 0.98 4.43 -11.76
N VAL A 299 1.65 3.31 -11.50
CA VAL A 299 1.04 2.11 -10.93
C VAL A 299 1.84 1.61 -9.74
N TRP A 300 1.19 1.51 -8.58
CA TRP A 300 1.74 0.81 -7.42
C TRP A 300 1.51 -0.69 -7.60
N ASN A 301 2.60 -1.42 -7.79
CA ASN A 301 2.59 -2.85 -7.98
C ASN A 301 3.01 -3.57 -6.70
N VAL A 302 2.13 -4.42 -6.15
CA VAL A 302 2.38 -5.23 -4.96
C VAL A 302 2.33 -6.69 -5.33
N ILE A 303 3.42 -7.41 -5.05
CA ILE A 303 3.60 -8.82 -5.35
C ILE A 303 3.72 -9.59 -4.04
N GLY A 304 2.98 -10.67 -3.88
CA GLY A 304 2.77 -11.40 -2.64
C GLY A 304 3.99 -12.05 -1.98
N THR A 305 5.14 -12.10 -2.65
CA THR A 305 6.42 -12.53 -2.05
C THR A 305 7.57 -11.72 -2.63
N PRO A 306 8.68 -11.56 -1.89
CA PRO A 306 9.90 -10.96 -2.40
C PRO A 306 10.61 -11.92 -3.35
N LEU A 307 9.97 -12.29 -4.45
CA LEU A 307 10.66 -13.07 -5.47
C LEU A 307 11.86 -12.27 -5.97
N PRO A 308 13.03 -12.90 -6.11
CA PRO A 308 14.13 -12.28 -6.82
C PRO A 308 13.61 -11.79 -8.17
N ASP A 309 14.20 -10.76 -8.74
CA ASP A 309 13.78 -10.06 -9.96
C ASP A 309 13.44 -11.01 -11.14
N ALA A 310 12.44 -11.86 -10.95
CA ALA A 310 11.63 -12.33 -12.04
C ALA A 310 10.93 -11.05 -12.54
N GLY A 311 11.65 -10.28 -13.34
CA GLY A 311 11.12 -9.18 -14.09
C GLY A 311 9.80 -9.63 -14.72
N TRP A 312 9.02 -8.71 -15.28
CA TRP A 312 8.05 -9.20 -16.21
C TRP A 312 8.82 -10.12 -17.14
N ALA A 313 8.58 -11.41 -17.04
CA ALA A 313 9.38 -12.42 -17.73
C ALA A 313 9.15 -12.38 -19.25
N GLY A 314 9.15 -11.23 -19.81
CA GLY A 314 9.06 -10.98 -21.22
C GLY A 314 10.23 -10.17 -21.74
N GLY A 315 11.24 -9.98 -20.91
CA GLY A 315 12.37 -9.20 -21.27
C GLY A 315 13.67 -9.94 -20.97
N ALA A 316 13.93 -11.03 -21.66
CA ALA A 316 15.28 -11.45 -22.00
C ALA A 316 15.50 -11.10 -23.45
#